data_2ee64e1a1ce72dacc6ffc3dc152bb5b8
#
_entry.id   2ee64e1a1ce72dacc6ffc3dc152bb5b8
#
_cell.length_a   1.000
_cell.length_b   1.000
_cell.length_c   1.000
_cell.angle_alpha   90.00
_cell.angle_beta   90.00
_cell.angle_gamma   90.00
#
_symmetry.space_group_name_H-M   'P 1'
#
loop_
_entity.id
_entity.type
_entity.pdbx_description
1 polymer ?
#
loop_
_entity_poly.entity_id
_entity_poly.type
_entity_poly.pdbx_seq_one_letter_code
_entity_poly.pdbx_strand_id
1 'polypeptide(L)'
;GWLSPWIAERRITPDLLQEAGYSYTLNWCMDDQPVWMRTRSGPLLSVPYPQEVNDIPAIIARKDGSADFAALITDTFDEMFGQAAQQPLVMGIALHPYIVGQPARLRHLRRALHHICAHRSDIWLTTAGEIAQAFAEQVPPPDRRINNA
;
A
#
# COMPACT_ATOMS: atom_id res chain seq x y z
N GLY A 1 12.99 -0.93 2.23
CA GLY A 1 11.94 -1.58 1.46
C GLY A 1 12.16 -1.60 -0.05
N TRP A 2 11.33 -2.33 -0.74
CA TRP A 2 11.42 -2.53 -2.18
C TRP A 2 10.05 -2.39 -2.86
N LEU A 3 10.01 -1.72 -4.01
CA LEU A 3 8.91 -1.70 -4.95
C LEU A 3 9.47 -1.93 -6.35
N SER A 4 9.08 -3.02 -6.98
CA SER A 4 9.49 -3.33 -8.36
C SER A 4 8.76 -2.44 -9.38
N PRO A 5 9.37 -2.10 -10.53
CA PRO A 5 8.66 -1.50 -11.65
C PRO A 5 7.44 -2.35 -12.01
N TRP A 6 6.26 -1.71 -12.09
CA TRP A 6 4.98 -2.41 -12.37
C TRP A 6 4.61 -3.48 -11.33
N ILE A 7 5.16 -3.43 -10.12
CA ILE A 7 5.06 -4.50 -9.12
C ILE A 7 5.39 -5.90 -9.68
N ALA A 8 6.09 -5.94 -10.82
CA ALA A 8 6.45 -7.19 -11.49
C ALA A 8 7.61 -7.87 -10.78
N GLU A 9 7.48 -9.16 -10.54
CA GLU A 9 8.55 -9.96 -9.95
C GLU A 9 8.58 -11.40 -10.45
N ARG A 10 9.67 -12.08 -10.18
CA ARG A 10 9.78 -13.53 -10.37
C ARG A 10 9.52 -14.24 -9.05
N ARG A 11 9.16 -15.52 -9.10
CA ARG A 11 8.92 -16.33 -7.91
C ARG A 11 10.06 -16.29 -6.88
N ILE A 12 11.31 -16.12 -7.32
CA ILE A 12 12.49 -16.05 -6.46
C ILE A 12 12.74 -14.64 -5.89
N THR A 13 12.05 -13.60 -6.37
CA THR A 13 12.34 -12.23 -5.98
C THR A 13 12.22 -11.99 -4.47
N PRO A 14 11.19 -12.46 -3.77
CA PRO A 14 11.09 -12.28 -2.31
C PRO A 14 12.27 -12.90 -1.55
N ASP A 15 12.75 -14.08 -1.99
CA ASP A 15 13.92 -14.73 -1.39
C ASP A 15 15.17 -13.86 -1.52
N LEU A 16 15.42 -13.35 -2.73
CA LEU A 16 16.59 -12.50 -3.00
C LEU A 16 16.50 -11.15 -2.28
N LEU A 17 15.32 -10.57 -2.15
CA LEU A 17 15.12 -9.32 -1.41
C LEU A 17 15.46 -9.53 0.07
N GLN A 18 14.95 -10.59 0.67
CA GLN A 18 15.24 -10.91 2.06
C GLN A 18 16.73 -11.18 2.28
N GLU A 19 17.39 -11.93 1.40
CA GLU A 19 18.83 -12.21 1.45
C GLU A 19 19.70 -10.96 1.26
N ALA A 20 19.22 -9.99 0.47
CA ALA A 20 19.85 -8.68 0.29
C ALA A 20 19.61 -7.71 1.46
N GLY A 21 18.88 -8.13 2.50
CA GLY A 21 18.62 -7.34 3.71
C GLY A 21 17.46 -6.37 3.61
N TYR A 22 16.57 -6.52 2.62
CA TYR A 22 15.34 -5.75 2.61
C TYR A 22 14.39 -6.26 3.69
N SER A 23 13.79 -5.34 4.45
CA SER A 23 12.85 -5.66 5.53
C SER A 23 11.41 -5.82 5.05
N TYR A 24 11.04 -5.13 3.96
CA TYR A 24 9.69 -5.21 3.41
C TYR A 24 9.66 -5.01 1.88
N THR A 25 8.54 -5.47 1.28
CA THR A 25 8.21 -5.27 -0.13
C THR A 25 6.81 -4.67 -0.27
N LEU A 26 6.57 -3.96 -1.38
CA LEU A 26 5.29 -3.39 -1.79
C LEU A 26 4.73 -4.07 -3.06
N ASN A 27 5.28 -5.22 -3.46
CA ASN A 27 4.93 -5.87 -4.72
C ASN A 27 3.62 -6.67 -4.67
N TRP A 28 3.08 -6.94 -3.48
CA TRP A 28 1.94 -7.82 -3.30
C TRP A 28 0.73 -7.07 -2.74
N CYS A 29 -0.39 -7.16 -3.44
CA CYS A 29 -1.68 -6.64 -3.01
C CYS A 29 -2.43 -7.76 -2.28
N MET A 30 -2.01 -8.09 -1.06
CA MET A 30 -2.54 -9.24 -0.32
C MET A 30 -3.74 -8.86 0.53
N ASP A 31 -3.65 -7.74 1.25
CA ASP A 31 -4.61 -7.33 2.25
C ASP A 31 -4.42 -5.83 2.52
N ASP A 32 -5.34 -5.22 3.23
CA ASP A 32 -5.23 -3.85 3.76
C ASP A 32 -4.44 -3.78 5.07
N GLN A 33 -3.80 -4.87 5.46
CA GLN A 33 -2.86 -4.98 6.57
C GLN A 33 -1.51 -5.57 6.11
N PRO A 34 -0.40 -5.22 6.76
CA PRO A 34 0.87 -5.88 6.47
C PRO A 34 0.81 -7.38 6.78
N VAL A 35 1.47 -8.18 5.95
CA VAL A 35 1.47 -9.65 6.06
C VAL A 35 2.90 -10.18 5.99
N TRP A 36 3.27 -11.04 6.95
CA TRP A 36 4.55 -11.73 6.89
C TRP A 36 4.56 -12.82 5.82
N MET A 37 5.45 -12.66 4.85
CA MET A 37 5.76 -13.64 3.82
C MET A 37 6.88 -14.54 4.29
N ARG A 38 6.77 -15.83 4.01
CA ARG A 38 7.86 -16.78 4.22
C ARG A 38 8.76 -16.82 3.00
N THR A 39 10.05 -16.57 3.19
CA THR A 39 11.10 -16.78 2.20
C THR A 39 12.05 -17.91 2.65
N ARG A 40 12.93 -18.37 1.76
CA ARG A 40 13.86 -19.47 2.06
C ARG A 40 14.84 -19.14 3.19
N SER A 41 15.21 -17.87 3.37
CA SER A 41 16.23 -17.46 4.35
C SER A 41 15.67 -16.73 5.56
N GLY A 42 14.38 -16.34 5.55
CA GLY A 42 13.73 -15.66 6.67
C GLY A 42 12.41 -15.03 6.30
N PRO A 43 11.76 -14.30 7.20
CA PRO A 43 10.54 -13.57 6.91
C PRO A 43 10.84 -12.29 6.13
N LEU A 44 9.92 -11.92 5.24
CA LEU A 44 9.88 -10.62 4.54
C LEU A 44 8.48 -10.04 4.73
N LEU A 45 8.37 -8.77 5.10
CA LEU A 45 7.06 -8.16 5.29
C LEU A 45 6.49 -7.67 3.94
N SER A 46 5.24 -8.00 3.64
CA SER A 46 4.47 -7.35 2.59
C SER A 46 3.69 -6.20 3.21
N VAL A 47 3.96 -4.98 2.79
CA VAL A 47 3.18 -3.80 3.17
C VAL A 47 2.16 -3.52 2.08
N PRO A 48 0.90 -3.19 2.41
CA PRO A 48 -0.13 -2.93 1.41
C PRO A 48 0.26 -1.92 0.34
N TYR A 49 -0.02 -2.26 -0.91
CA TYR A 49 0.15 -1.37 -2.05
C TYR A 49 -1.07 -1.46 -2.96
N PRO A 50 -1.70 -0.32 -3.33
CA PRO A 50 -3.00 -0.35 -3.98
C PRO A 50 -2.90 -0.71 -5.46
N GLN A 51 -3.86 -1.52 -5.93
CA GLN A 51 -4.14 -1.73 -7.34
C GLN A 51 -5.29 -0.82 -7.82
N GLU A 52 -6.31 -0.66 -7.00
CA GLU A 52 -7.52 0.10 -7.31
C GLU A 52 -7.22 1.61 -7.25
N VAL A 53 -6.65 2.06 -6.14
CA VAL A 53 -6.32 3.48 -5.89
C VAL A 53 -4.95 3.82 -6.48
N ASN A 54 -4.80 3.51 -7.76
CA ASN A 54 -3.59 3.72 -8.55
C ASN A 54 -3.97 4.36 -9.89
N ASP A 55 -3.38 5.50 -10.22
CA ASP A 55 -3.76 6.30 -11.38
C ASP A 55 -3.46 5.63 -12.73
N ILE A 56 -2.50 4.72 -12.81
CA ILE A 56 -2.25 3.97 -14.06
C ILE A 56 -3.40 3.00 -14.33
N PRO A 57 -3.76 2.03 -13.46
CA PRO A 57 -4.92 1.17 -13.71
C PRO A 57 -6.20 1.96 -13.89
N ALA A 58 -6.46 2.97 -13.07
CA ALA A 58 -7.68 3.76 -13.12
C ALA A 58 -7.77 4.61 -14.40
N ILE A 59 -6.88 5.56 -14.56
CA ILE A 59 -7.00 6.59 -15.61
C ILE A 59 -6.50 6.08 -16.97
N ILE A 60 -5.41 5.31 -16.98
CA ILE A 60 -4.81 4.87 -18.25
C ILE A 60 -5.45 3.58 -18.77
N ALA A 61 -5.61 2.57 -17.92
CA ALA A 61 -6.14 1.27 -18.37
C ALA A 61 -7.66 1.28 -18.46
N ARG A 62 -8.39 1.59 -17.38
CA ARG A 62 -9.86 1.61 -17.35
C ARG A 62 -10.48 2.84 -18.01
N LYS A 63 -9.70 3.90 -18.25
CA LYS A 63 -10.15 5.19 -18.83
C LYS A 63 -11.08 5.96 -17.89
N ASP A 64 -10.96 5.76 -16.60
CA ASP A 64 -11.73 6.49 -15.60
C ASP A 64 -11.48 7.99 -15.72
N GLY A 65 -12.50 8.81 -15.51
CA GLY A 65 -12.37 10.26 -15.43
C GLY A 65 -11.58 10.68 -14.20
N SER A 66 -11.00 11.89 -14.26
CA SER A 66 -10.23 12.41 -13.11
C SER A 66 -11.10 12.66 -11.89
N ALA A 67 -12.38 12.97 -12.10
CA ALA A 67 -13.36 13.09 -11.02
C ALA A 67 -13.68 11.73 -10.40
N ASP A 68 -13.81 10.69 -11.23
CA ASP A 68 -14.13 9.34 -10.78
C ASP A 68 -12.97 8.75 -9.98
N PHE A 69 -11.72 8.99 -10.41
CA PHE A 69 -10.55 8.59 -9.63
C PHE A 69 -10.48 9.31 -8.27
N ALA A 70 -10.82 10.59 -8.22
CA ALA A 70 -10.88 11.33 -6.95
C ALA A 70 -12.01 10.81 -6.04
N ALA A 71 -13.17 10.46 -6.61
CA ALA A 71 -14.27 9.82 -5.88
C ALA A 71 -13.83 8.47 -5.33
N LEU A 72 -13.19 7.63 -6.14
CA LEU A 72 -12.64 6.35 -5.70
C LEU A 72 -11.69 6.49 -4.51
N ILE A 73 -10.79 7.49 -4.52
CA ILE A 73 -9.92 7.77 -3.37
C ILE A 73 -10.75 8.11 -2.13
N THR A 74 -11.74 8.99 -2.27
CA THR A 74 -12.57 9.44 -1.15
C THR A 74 -13.41 8.29 -0.58
N ASP A 75 -14.11 7.55 -1.44
CA ASP A 75 -14.97 6.43 -1.02
C ASP A 75 -14.17 5.31 -0.36
N THR A 76 -12.97 5.01 -0.89
CA THR A 76 -12.05 4.04 -0.26
C THR A 76 -11.62 4.50 1.12
N PHE A 77 -11.27 5.79 1.25
CA PHE A 77 -10.87 6.36 2.54
C PHE A 77 -12.02 6.29 3.55
N ASP A 78 -13.21 6.74 3.17
CA ASP A 78 -14.38 6.80 4.07
C ASP A 78 -14.78 5.40 4.56
N GLU A 79 -14.76 4.40 3.67
CA GLU A 79 -15.04 3.00 4.04
C GLU A 79 -13.97 2.45 4.99
N MET A 80 -12.68 2.60 4.65
CA MET A 80 -11.58 2.13 5.49
C MET A 80 -11.53 2.87 6.83
N PHE A 81 -11.81 4.17 6.84
CA PHE A 81 -11.90 4.98 8.06
C PHE A 81 -13.00 4.49 8.99
N GLY A 82 -14.17 4.15 8.44
CA GLY A 82 -15.28 3.55 9.20
C GLY A 82 -14.91 2.18 9.81
N GLN A 83 -14.16 1.35 9.08
CA GLN A 83 -13.71 0.02 9.55
C GLN A 83 -12.55 0.10 10.55
N ALA A 84 -11.76 1.18 10.52
CA ALA A 84 -10.56 1.34 11.36
C ALA A 84 -10.84 1.33 12.87
N ALA A 85 -12.10 1.56 13.29
CA ALA A 85 -12.51 1.38 14.69
C ALA A 85 -12.43 -0.07 15.19
N GLN A 86 -12.41 -1.05 14.27
CA GLN A 86 -12.39 -2.48 14.59
C GLN A 86 -11.02 -3.13 14.35
N GLN A 87 -10.26 -2.59 13.40
CA GLN A 87 -8.95 -3.12 13.00
C GLN A 87 -8.08 -2.02 12.37
N PRO A 88 -6.75 -2.02 12.61
CA PRO A 88 -5.87 -1.08 11.93
C PRO A 88 -5.78 -1.42 10.44
N LEU A 89 -5.95 -0.42 9.57
CA LEU A 89 -5.89 -0.57 8.12
C LEU A 89 -4.85 0.38 7.51
N VAL A 90 -4.28 -0.01 6.40
CA VAL A 90 -3.29 0.75 5.64
C VAL A 90 -3.87 1.11 4.27
N MET A 91 -4.15 2.38 4.07
CA MET A 91 -4.54 2.89 2.76
C MET A 91 -3.33 3.44 2.01
N GLY A 92 -3.05 2.90 0.84
CA GLY A 92 -2.07 3.45 -0.10
C GLY A 92 -2.77 4.21 -1.24
N ILE A 93 -2.11 5.23 -1.77
CA ILE A 93 -2.53 5.94 -2.99
C ILE A 93 -1.31 6.01 -3.92
N ALA A 94 -1.36 5.31 -5.05
CA ALA A 94 -0.26 5.30 -6.00
C ALA A 94 -0.48 6.35 -7.10
N LEU A 95 0.46 7.29 -7.21
CA LEU A 95 0.34 8.46 -8.07
C LEU A 95 1.57 8.61 -8.96
N HIS A 96 1.32 8.98 -10.21
CA HIS A 96 2.36 9.31 -11.18
C HIS A 96 2.24 10.79 -11.59
N PRO A 97 3.25 11.63 -11.32
CA PRO A 97 3.17 13.07 -11.59
C PRO A 97 2.79 13.43 -13.03
N TYR A 98 3.25 12.64 -14.00
CA TYR A 98 2.93 12.86 -15.41
C TYR A 98 1.46 12.53 -15.77
N ILE A 99 0.74 11.81 -14.91
CA ILE A 99 -0.70 11.52 -15.05
C ILE A 99 -1.52 12.53 -14.26
N VAL A 100 -1.51 12.44 -12.94
CA VAL A 100 -2.38 13.26 -12.07
C VAL A 100 -1.85 14.67 -11.83
N GLY A 101 -0.60 14.95 -12.12
CA GLY A 101 0.00 16.27 -12.03
C GLY A 101 -0.47 17.27 -13.11
N GLN A 102 -1.20 16.81 -14.14
CA GLN A 102 -1.81 17.68 -15.15
C GLN A 102 -2.85 18.61 -14.49
N PRO A 103 -2.90 19.91 -14.81
CA PRO A 103 -3.72 20.88 -14.09
C PRO A 103 -5.19 20.48 -13.90
N ALA A 104 -5.83 19.95 -14.94
CA ALA A 104 -7.21 19.50 -14.89
C ALA A 104 -7.40 18.31 -13.93
N ARG A 105 -6.46 17.37 -13.91
CA ARG A 105 -6.48 16.18 -13.05
C ARG A 105 -6.08 16.50 -11.61
N LEU A 106 -5.06 17.32 -11.45
CA LEU A 106 -4.57 17.75 -10.14
C LEU A 106 -5.65 18.47 -9.31
N ARG A 107 -6.55 19.21 -9.94
CA ARG A 107 -7.69 19.83 -9.27
C ARG A 107 -8.55 18.81 -8.54
N HIS A 108 -8.82 17.67 -9.16
CA HIS A 108 -9.63 16.61 -8.57
C HIS A 108 -8.89 15.87 -7.47
N LEU A 109 -7.62 15.52 -7.71
CA LEU A 109 -6.76 14.91 -6.70
C LEU A 109 -6.67 15.76 -5.43
N ARG A 110 -6.48 17.08 -5.56
CA ARG A 110 -6.44 17.98 -4.40
C ARG A 110 -7.71 17.92 -3.54
N ARG A 111 -8.88 17.78 -4.15
CA ARG A 111 -10.13 17.64 -3.40
C ARG A 111 -10.15 16.38 -2.56
N ALA A 112 -9.76 15.24 -3.13
CA ALA A 112 -9.67 13.98 -2.41
C ALA A 112 -8.62 14.04 -1.27
N LEU A 113 -7.45 14.60 -1.54
CA LEU A 113 -6.43 14.76 -0.50
C LEU A 113 -6.85 15.73 0.61
N HIS A 114 -7.55 16.82 0.28
CA HIS A 114 -8.09 17.72 1.31
C HIS A 114 -9.14 17.01 2.18
N HIS A 115 -9.98 16.14 1.60
CA HIS A 115 -10.93 15.33 2.35
C HIS A 115 -10.21 14.44 3.37
N ILE A 116 -9.21 13.68 2.95
CA ILE A 116 -8.39 12.85 3.84
C ILE A 116 -7.71 13.70 4.93
N CYS A 117 -7.11 14.83 4.54
CA CYS A 117 -6.42 15.71 5.48
C CYS A 117 -7.35 16.39 6.51
N ALA A 118 -8.65 16.45 6.25
CA ALA A 118 -9.61 16.91 7.26
C ALA A 118 -9.70 15.98 8.47
N HIS A 119 -9.31 14.72 8.31
CA HIS A 119 -9.24 13.70 9.38
C HIS A 119 -7.84 13.51 9.96
N ARG A 120 -6.93 14.48 9.77
CA ARG A 120 -5.51 14.35 10.14
C ARG A 120 -5.26 14.02 11.61
N SER A 121 -6.16 14.40 12.52
CA SER A 121 -6.06 14.08 13.95
C SER A 121 -6.35 12.61 14.26
N ASP A 122 -7.06 11.93 13.37
CA ASP A 122 -7.61 10.58 13.60
C ASP A 122 -6.92 9.51 12.74
N ILE A 123 -5.98 9.93 11.91
CA ILE A 123 -5.21 9.05 11.02
C ILE A 123 -3.71 9.27 11.18
N TRP A 124 -2.94 8.25 10.90
CA TRP A 124 -1.49 8.32 10.84
C TRP A 124 -1.02 8.50 9.39
N LEU A 125 -0.71 9.74 9.01
CA LEU A 125 -0.06 10.04 7.72
C LEU A 125 1.43 9.72 7.82
N THR A 126 1.85 8.67 7.15
CA THR A 126 3.15 8.06 7.35
C THR A 126 3.73 7.48 6.05
N THR A 127 4.86 6.81 6.15
CA THR A 127 5.54 6.11 5.05
C THR A 127 5.45 4.60 5.20
N ALA A 128 5.59 3.86 4.10
CA ALA A 128 5.63 2.40 4.13
C ALA A 128 6.74 1.84 5.05
N GLY A 129 7.85 2.58 5.20
CA GLY A 129 8.94 2.20 6.10
C GLY A 129 8.54 2.27 7.57
N GLU A 130 7.85 3.33 7.97
CA GLU A 130 7.35 3.50 9.34
C GLU A 130 6.23 2.51 9.65
N ILE A 131 5.35 2.21 8.68
CA ILE A 131 4.34 1.16 8.83
C ILE A 131 5.02 -0.20 9.05
N ALA A 132 6.03 -0.53 8.23
CA ALA A 132 6.75 -1.79 8.34
C ALA A 132 7.43 -1.94 9.70
N GLN A 133 8.03 -0.86 10.20
CA GLN A 133 8.67 -0.86 11.52
C GLN A 133 7.64 -1.04 12.64
N ALA A 134 6.58 -0.24 12.65
CA ALA A 134 5.55 -0.29 13.68
C ALA A 134 4.85 -1.66 13.71
N PHE A 135 4.58 -2.23 12.54
CA PHE A 135 3.96 -3.56 12.45
C PHE A 135 4.91 -4.65 12.99
N ALA A 136 6.18 -4.62 12.62
CA ALA A 136 7.16 -5.62 13.06
C ALA A 136 7.39 -5.57 14.60
N GLU A 137 7.27 -4.40 15.22
CA GLU A 137 7.34 -4.24 16.67
C GLU A 137 6.13 -4.81 17.40
N GLN A 138 4.92 -4.69 16.81
CA GLN A 138 3.65 -5.16 17.39
C GLN A 138 3.36 -6.62 17.06
N VAL A 139 3.70 -7.05 15.86
CA VAL A 139 3.44 -8.39 15.31
C VAL A 139 4.77 -8.97 14.84
N PRO A 140 5.58 -9.54 15.73
CA PRO A 140 6.86 -10.14 15.34
C PRO A 140 6.67 -11.26 14.32
N PRO A 141 7.66 -11.51 13.46
CA PRO A 141 7.55 -12.55 12.44
C PRO A 141 7.33 -13.92 13.09
N PRO A 142 6.55 -14.81 12.46
CA PRO A 142 6.28 -16.13 12.98
C PRO A 142 7.57 -16.96 13.10
N ASP A 143 7.69 -17.73 14.17
CA ASP A 143 8.83 -18.60 14.42
C ASP A 143 9.03 -19.59 13.26
N ARG A 144 10.29 -19.79 12.85
CA ARG A 144 10.67 -20.75 11.80
C ARG A 144 10.25 -22.18 12.08
N ARG A 145 9.85 -22.51 13.33
CA ARG A 145 9.66 -23.87 13.82
C ARG A 145 8.26 -24.47 13.61
N ILE A 146 7.31 -23.74 13.06
CA ILE A 146 5.90 -24.16 13.08
C ILE A 146 5.48 -24.95 11.82
N ASN A 147 6.34 -25.48 10.98
CA ASN A 147 5.88 -26.35 9.89
C ASN A 147 6.93 -27.36 9.41
N ASN A 148 7.34 -28.25 10.30
CA ASN A 148 7.91 -29.57 9.93
C ASN A 148 6.99 -30.67 10.51
N ALA A 149 5.72 -30.64 10.15
CA ALA A 149 4.79 -31.74 10.36
C ALA A 149 4.10 -32.08 9.04
#